data_2b20775d69c4023a59b00fd0af8d3239
#
_entry.id   2b20775d69c4023a59b00fd0af8d3239
#
_cell.length_a   1.000
_cell.length_b   1.000
_cell.length_c   1.000
_cell.angle_alpha   90.00
_cell.angle_beta   90.00
_cell.angle_gamma   90.00
#
_symmetry.space_group_name_H-M   'P 1'
#
loop_
_entity.id
_entity.type
_entity.pdbx_description
1 polymer ?
#
loop_
_entity_poly.entity_id
_entity_poly.type
_entity_poly.pdbx_seq_one_letter_code
_entity_poly.pdbx_strand_id
1 'polypeptide(L)'
;AMHVIDVNSGNRKGADGQESNALATNVEAAEEIARLLQLRDMGGIVCIDFIDMHDKENNKDLFEKLKEFMRSDRAKHNILPPSKFGVVEITRQRVRPETDINTSETCPTCKGTGEVQASILFAEEIENNLNFLVADRKEKNVTLLVHPYLESHFKRGLISKQLKWFFKYKKWIPA
;
A
#
# COMPACT_ATOMS: atom_id res chain seq x y z
N ALA A 1 14.14 -15.63 2.82
CA ALA A 1 12.81 -15.14 2.48
C ALA A 1 12.00 -16.24 1.80
N MET A 2 10.69 -16.23 1.97
CA MET A 2 9.75 -17.13 1.31
C MET A 2 8.68 -16.28 0.65
N HIS A 3 8.39 -16.57 -0.62
CA HIS A 3 7.40 -15.86 -1.40
C HIS A 3 6.36 -16.88 -1.88
N VAL A 4 5.09 -16.51 -1.80
CA VAL A 4 3.98 -17.33 -2.30
C VAL A 4 3.24 -16.53 -3.36
N ILE A 5 2.95 -17.18 -4.48
CA ILE A 5 2.25 -16.60 -5.62
C ILE A 5 1.06 -17.50 -5.93
N ASP A 6 -0.13 -16.96 -5.92
CA ASP A 6 -1.38 -17.61 -6.28
C ASP A 6 -1.86 -17.11 -7.65
N VAL A 7 -2.17 -18.03 -8.56
CA VAL A 7 -2.59 -17.74 -9.93
C VAL A 7 -4.07 -17.99 -10.10
N ASN A 8 -4.82 -16.94 -10.44
CA ASN A 8 -6.26 -17.01 -10.63
C ASN A 8 -6.65 -16.63 -12.06
N SER A 9 -7.56 -17.39 -12.67
CA SER A 9 -8.06 -17.16 -14.03
C SER A 9 -9.02 -15.98 -14.17
N GLY A 10 -9.56 -15.48 -13.07
CA GLY A 10 -10.64 -14.51 -13.11
C GLY A 10 -11.88 -15.02 -13.87
N ASN A 11 -12.54 -14.12 -14.62
CA ASN A 11 -13.73 -14.45 -15.41
C ASN A 11 -13.43 -14.80 -16.87
N ARG A 12 -12.27 -15.35 -17.18
CA ARG A 12 -11.95 -15.79 -18.56
C ARG A 12 -12.82 -16.99 -18.94
N LYS A 13 -13.85 -16.73 -19.77
CA LYS A 13 -14.65 -17.77 -20.44
C LYS A 13 -14.14 -17.89 -21.87
N GLY A 14 -13.18 -18.77 -22.10
CA GLY A 14 -12.74 -19.11 -23.46
C GLY A 14 -13.65 -20.15 -24.12
N ALA A 15 -13.69 -20.16 -25.43
CA ALA A 15 -14.48 -21.11 -26.22
C ALA A 15 -13.91 -22.54 -26.21
N ASP A 16 -12.63 -22.71 -25.83
CA ASP A 16 -11.83 -23.94 -26.03
C ASP A 16 -11.80 -24.91 -24.84
N GLY A 17 -12.68 -24.74 -23.88
CA GLY A 17 -12.75 -25.63 -22.71
C GLY A 17 -11.93 -25.11 -21.51
N GLN A 18 -12.27 -25.64 -20.32
CA GLN A 18 -11.72 -25.18 -19.06
C GLN A 18 -10.22 -25.49 -18.91
N GLU A 19 -9.80 -26.67 -19.36
CA GLU A 19 -8.41 -27.16 -19.29
C GLU A 19 -7.47 -26.34 -20.16
N SER A 20 -7.86 -26.06 -21.42
CA SER A 20 -7.05 -25.22 -22.34
C SER A 20 -6.91 -23.79 -21.85
N ASN A 21 -7.95 -23.23 -21.27
CA ASN A 21 -7.90 -21.90 -20.67
C ASN A 21 -7.01 -21.86 -19.42
N ALA A 22 -7.03 -22.91 -18.60
CA ALA A 22 -6.15 -23.02 -17.45
C ALA A 22 -4.68 -23.06 -17.88
N LEU A 23 -4.33 -23.89 -18.87
CA LEU A 23 -2.97 -23.97 -19.42
C LEU A 23 -2.52 -22.60 -19.97
N ALA A 24 -3.34 -21.97 -20.82
CA ALA A 24 -3.00 -20.67 -21.41
C ALA A 24 -2.75 -19.59 -20.33
N THR A 25 -3.61 -19.54 -19.30
CA THR A 25 -3.45 -18.59 -18.20
C THR A 25 -2.21 -18.90 -17.36
N ASN A 26 -1.95 -20.17 -17.07
CA ASN A 26 -0.78 -20.61 -16.33
C ASN A 26 0.53 -20.29 -17.06
N VAL A 27 0.58 -20.46 -18.39
CA VAL A 27 1.75 -20.14 -19.21
C VAL A 27 1.99 -18.62 -19.21
N GLU A 28 0.95 -17.81 -19.39
CA GLU A 28 1.05 -16.35 -19.32
C GLU A 28 1.54 -15.89 -17.93
N ALA A 29 1.00 -16.50 -16.88
CA ALA A 29 1.44 -16.24 -15.50
C ALA A 29 2.91 -16.66 -15.28
N ALA A 30 3.33 -17.81 -15.80
CA ALA A 30 4.71 -18.29 -15.68
C ALA A 30 5.72 -17.35 -16.33
N GLU A 31 5.39 -16.79 -17.50
CA GLU A 31 6.21 -15.79 -18.18
C GLU A 31 6.34 -14.51 -17.33
N GLU A 32 5.23 -14.00 -16.83
CA GLU A 32 5.24 -12.78 -16.02
C GLU A 32 5.93 -12.99 -14.67
N ILE A 33 5.75 -14.15 -14.04
CA ILE A 33 6.44 -14.50 -12.79
C ILE A 33 7.96 -14.53 -13.03
N ALA A 34 8.43 -15.20 -14.10
CA ALA A 34 9.85 -15.23 -14.45
C ALA A 34 10.40 -13.80 -14.64
N ARG A 35 9.67 -12.95 -15.35
CA ARG A 35 10.03 -11.55 -15.55
C ARG A 35 10.11 -10.77 -14.23
N LEU A 36 9.13 -10.93 -13.35
CA LEU A 36 9.08 -10.23 -12.06
C LEU A 36 10.16 -10.71 -11.09
N LEU A 37 10.48 -11.99 -11.06
CA LEU A 37 11.57 -12.52 -10.24
C LEU A 37 12.91 -11.87 -10.60
N GLN A 38 13.16 -11.66 -11.89
CA GLN A 38 14.37 -11.00 -12.40
C GLN A 38 14.35 -9.50 -12.10
N LEU A 39 13.26 -8.79 -12.40
CA LEU A 39 13.15 -7.34 -12.26
C LEU A 39 13.28 -6.91 -10.79
N ARG A 40 12.60 -7.63 -9.88
CA ARG A 40 12.58 -7.33 -8.45
C ARG A 40 13.74 -7.98 -7.69
N ASP A 41 14.58 -8.75 -8.37
CA ASP A 41 15.65 -9.56 -7.81
C ASP A 41 15.19 -10.36 -6.58
N MET A 42 14.05 -11.03 -6.71
CA MET A 42 13.49 -11.82 -5.63
C MET A 42 14.32 -13.08 -5.41
N GLY A 43 14.82 -13.29 -4.20
CA GLY A 43 15.63 -14.43 -3.81
C GLY A 43 15.01 -15.18 -2.64
N GLY A 44 15.42 -16.43 -2.46
CA GLY A 44 14.91 -17.36 -1.46
C GLY A 44 14.07 -18.46 -2.08
N ILE A 45 13.05 -18.90 -1.38
CA ILE A 45 12.10 -19.93 -1.82
C ILE A 45 10.86 -19.21 -2.39
N VAL A 46 10.47 -19.58 -3.61
CA VAL A 46 9.24 -19.10 -4.25
C VAL A 46 8.34 -20.29 -4.51
N CYS A 47 7.15 -20.27 -3.94
CA CYS A 47 6.10 -21.27 -4.14
C CYS A 47 5.02 -20.66 -5.04
N ILE A 48 4.73 -21.33 -6.16
CA ILE A 48 3.74 -20.88 -7.13
C ILE A 48 2.60 -21.88 -7.14
N ASP A 49 1.40 -21.41 -6.83
CA ASP A 49 0.17 -22.18 -6.93
C ASP A 49 -0.51 -21.81 -8.25
N PHE A 50 -0.37 -22.71 -9.23
CA PHE A 50 -0.97 -22.55 -10.55
C PHE A 50 -2.40 -23.07 -10.57
N ILE A 51 -3.20 -22.63 -11.53
CA ILE A 51 -4.55 -23.17 -11.73
C ILE A 51 -4.47 -24.66 -11.98
N ASP A 52 -5.27 -25.44 -11.24
CA ASP A 52 -5.32 -26.89 -11.35
C ASP A 52 -5.61 -27.36 -12.78
N MET A 53 -4.81 -28.33 -13.23
CA MET A 53 -4.96 -29.01 -14.51
C MET A 53 -4.96 -30.53 -14.29
N HIS A 54 -5.90 -31.21 -14.90
CA HIS A 54 -6.05 -32.68 -14.76
C HIS A 54 -5.10 -33.43 -15.69
N ASP A 55 -4.76 -32.82 -16.84
CA ASP A 55 -3.86 -33.44 -17.82
C ASP A 55 -2.41 -33.34 -17.39
N LYS A 56 -1.74 -34.49 -17.35
CA LYS A 56 -0.32 -34.58 -17.00
C LYS A 56 0.59 -33.97 -18.06
N GLU A 57 0.16 -33.98 -19.33
CA GLU A 57 0.91 -33.40 -20.42
C GLU A 57 0.91 -31.87 -20.31
N ASN A 58 -0.23 -31.27 -19.96
CA ASN A 58 -0.35 -29.84 -19.71
C ASN A 58 0.53 -29.40 -18.54
N ASN A 59 0.55 -30.16 -17.46
CA ASN A 59 1.42 -29.89 -16.31
C ASN A 59 2.91 -29.97 -16.68
N LYS A 60 3.28 -30.91 -17.55
CA LYS A 60 4.66 -31.04 -18.04
C LYS A 60 5.03 -29.89 -18.97
N ASP A 61 4.12 -29.51 -19.88
CA ASP A 61 4.33 -28.38 -20.78
C ASP A 61 4.50 -27.06 -20.02
N LEU A 62 3.65 -26.80 -19.04
CA LEU A 62 3.79 -25.64 -18.14
C LEU A 62 5.17 -25.61 -17.45
N PHE A 63 5.62 -26.76 -16.93
CA PHE A 63 6.91 -26.85 -16.27
C PHE A 63 8.10 -26.57 -17.20
N GLU A 64 8.05 -27.11 -18.41
CA GLU A 64 9.10 -26.87 -19.41
C GLU A 64 9.08 -25.41 -19.90
N LYS A 65 7.90 -24.79 -20.06
CA LYS A 65 7.74 -23.38 -20.36
C LYS A 65 8.32 -22.48 -19.28
N LEU A 66 8.01 -22.77 -18.01
CA LEU A 66 8.57 -22.01 -16.89
C LEU A 66 10.11 -22.09 -16.87
N LYS A 67 10.69 -23.25 -17.14
CA LYS A 67 12.15 -23.40 -17.28
C LYS A 67 12.69 -22.58 -18.44
N GLU A 68 12.00 -22.56 -19.57
CA GLU A 68 12.37 -21.77 -20.73
C GLU A 68 12.40 -20.27 -20.41
N PHE A 69 11.36 -19.75 -19.76
CA PHE A 69 11.26 -18.34 -19.35
C PHE A 69 12.34 -17.95 -18.33
N MET A 70 12.67 -18.86 -17.41
CA MET A 70 13.73 -18.63 -16.42
C MET A 70 15.15 -18.80 -16.99
N ARG A 71 15.33 -19.31 -18.20
CA ARG A 71 16.64 -19.56 -18.81
C ARG A 71 17.51 -18.32 -18.98
N SER A 72 16.88 -17.16 -19.15
CA SER A 72 17.57 -15.87 -19.28
C SER A 72 18.01 -15.28 -17.92
N ASP A 73 17.58 -15.84 -16.81
CA ASP A 73 17.92 -15.35 -15.49
C ASP A 73 19.38 -15.64 -15.14
N ARG A 74 20.12 -14.59 -14.82
CA ARG A 74 21.53 -14.67 -14.42
C ARG A 74 21.73 -15.18 -13.00
N ALA A 75 20.68 -15.14 -12.18
CA ALA A 75 20.73 -15.64 -10.83
C ALA A 75 20.76 -17.16 -10.83
N LYS A 76 21.54 -17.75 -9.94
CA LYS A 76 21.51 -19.19 -9.72
C LYS A 76 20.16 -19.59 -9.15
N HIS A 77 19.43 -20.44 -9.87
CA HIS A 77 18.12 -20.92 -9.47
C HIS A 77 17.95 -22.41 -9.76
N ASN A 78 16.99 -23.01 -9.08
CA ASN A 78 16.58 -24.40 -9.32
C ASN A 78 15.05 -24.44 -9.26
N ILE A 79 14.42 -25.12 -10.21
CA ILE A 79 12.97 -25.26 -10.33
C ILE A 79 12.64 -26.73 -10.13
N LEU A 80 11.81 -27.03 -9.14
CA LEU A 80 11.31 -28.37 -8.90
C LEU A 80 10.04 -28.63 -9.72
N PRO A 81 9.81 -29.88 -10.17
CA PRO A 81 8.57 -30.23 -10.82
C PRO A 81 7.37 -30.03 -9.88
N PRO A 82 6.16 -29.82 -10.44
CA PRO A 82 4.96 -29.66 -9.62
C PRO A 82 4.83 -30.79 -8.58
N SER A 83 4.56 -30.40 -7.36
CA SER A 83 4.28 -31.31 -6.25
C SER A 83 2.97 -32.08 -6.47
N LYS A 84 2.65 -33.03 -5.59
CA LYS A 84 1.35 -33.72 -5.62
C LYS A 84 0.14 -32.77 -5.40
N PHE A 85 0.40 -31.58 -4.90
CA PHE A 85 -0.59 -30.53 -4.67
C PHE A 85 -0.63 -29.47 -5.80
N GLY A 86 0.08 -29.69 -6.92
CA GLY A 86 0.12 -28.76 -8.04
C GLY A 86 1.09 -27.57 -7.85
N VAL A 87 1.68 -27.41 -6.66
CA VAL A 87 2.58 -26.30 -6.36
C VAL A 87 3.95 -26.49 -6.99
N VAL A 88 4.44 -25.46 -7.67
CA VAL A 88 5.80 -25.40 -8.21
C VAL A 88 6.70 -24.61 -7.25
N GLU A 89 7.86 -25.19 -6.96
CA GLU A 89 8.83 -24.58 -6.05
C GLU A 89 10.08 -24.15 -6.82
N ILE A 90 10.49 -22.89 -6.60
CA ILE A 90 11.71 -22.31 -7.16
C ILE A 90 12.60 -21.87 -6.00
N THR A 91 13.86 -22.26 -6.04
CA THR A 91 14.90 -21.67 -5.21
C THR A 91 15.75 -20.74 -6.06
N ARG A 92 15.93 -19.48 -5.65
CA ARG A 92 16.67 -18.47 -6.40
C ARG A 92 17.61 -17.71 -5.47
N GLN A 93 18.85 -17.49 -5.90
CA GLN A 93 19.79 -16.65 -5.18
C GLN A 93 19.61 -15.20 -5.58
N ARG A 94 19.67 -14.28 -4.62
CA ARG A 94 19.71 -12.84 -4.91
C ARG A 94 21.04 -12.47 -5.56
N VAL A 95 20.99 -11.60 -6.55
CA VAL A 95 22.18 -11.09 -7.24
C VAL A 95 22.65 -9.77 -6.63
N ARG A 96 21.72 -8.97 -6.14
CA ARG A 96 22.00 -7.66 -5.55
C ARG A 96 21.83 -7.69 -4.03
N PRO A 97 22.60 -6.88 -3.27
CA PRO A 97 22.33 -6.70 -1.86
C PRO A 97 20.94 -6.13 -1.66
N GLU A 98 20.31 -6.44 -0.53
CA GLU A 98 19.02 -5.86 -0.16
C GLU A 98 19.18 -4.37 0.08
N THR A 99 18.43 -3.56 -0.67
CA THR A 99 18.39 -2.13 -0.46
C THR A 99 17.06 -1.83 0.25
N ASP A 100 17.14 -1.54 1.53
CA ASP A 100 16.00 -1.10 2.31
C ASP A 100 15.84 0.41 2.16
N ILE A 101 14.95 0.81 1.27
CA ILE A 101 14.62 2.22 1.06
C ILE A 101 13.37 2.52 1.89
N ASN A 102 13.59 3.14 3.05
CA ASN A 102 12.47 3.65 3.83
C ASN A 102 11.96 4.97 3.21
N THR A 103 10.85 4.89 2.51
CA THR A 103 10.17 6.05 1.89
C THR A 103 9.09 6.64 2.78
N SER A 104 8.90 6.10 4.00
CA SER A 104 7.88 6.58 4.94
C SER A 104 8.47 7.66 5.85
N GLU A 105 7.73 8.73 6.02
CA GLU A 105 8.00 9.77 7.02
C GLU A 105 6.98 9.68 8.15
N THR A 106 7.40 10.06 9.35
CA THR A 106 6.47 10.11 10.48
C THR A 106 5.45 11.21 10.23
N CYS A 107 4.16 10.85 10.28
CA CYS A 107 3.08 11.82 10.09
C CYS A 107 3.21 12.98 11.09
N PRO A 108 3.30 14.24 10.64
CA PRO A 108 3.47 15.38 11.54
C PRO A 108 2.27 15.62 12.46
N THR A 109 1.09 15.13 12.07
CA THR A 109 -0.15 15.32 12.84
C THR A 109 -0.26 14.33 13.99
N CYS A 110 -0.10 13.03 13.72
CA CYS A 110 -0.24 11.99 14.76
C CYS A 110 1.11 11.49 15.30
N LYS A 111 2.24 11.92 14.75
CA LYS A 111 3.60 11.51 15.14
C LYS A 111 3.79 9.98 15.17
N GLY A 112 3.06 9.29 14.30
CA GLY A 112 3.13 7.82 14.17
C GLY A 112 2.12 7.04 15.01
N THR A 113 1.26 7.69 15.80
CA THR A 113 0.25 7.01 16.62
C THR A 113 -0.94 6.50 15.81
N GLY A 114 -1.19 7.06 14.61
CA GLY A 114 -2.39 6.76 13.81
C GLY A 114 -3.67 7.43 14.31
N GLU A 115 -3.62 8.03 15.49
CA GLU A 115 -4.76 8.69 16.14
C GLU A 115 -4.54 10.19 16.21
N VAL A 116 -5.60 10.96 16.02
CA VAL A 116 -5.63 12.41 16.19
C VAL A 116 -6.78 12.76 17.14
N GLN A 117 -6.60 13.82 17.93
CA GLN A 117 -7.66 14.32 18.79
C GLN A 117 -8.91 14.67 17.97
N ALA A 118 -10.08 14.37 18.53
CA ALA A 118 -11.33 14.72 17.88
C ALA A 118 -11.41 16.23 17.63
N SER A 119 -11.81 16.63 16.41
CA SER A 119 -11.84 18.04 15.99
C SER A 119 -12.71 18.95 16.86
N ILE A 120 -13.68 18.36 17.57
CA ILE A 120 -14.53 19.10 18.53
C ILE A 120 -13.73 19.57 19.76
N LEU A 121 -12.78 18.75 20.23
CA LEU A 121 -11.90 19.09 21.36
C LEU A 121 -10.90 20.18 21.01
N PHE A 122 -10.41 20.21 19.76
CA PHE A 122 -9.55 21.28 19.27
C PHE A 122 -10.23 22.65 19.33
N ALA A 123 -11.52 22.73 19.05
CA ALA A 123 -12.23 23.98 19.09
C ALA A 123 -12.34 24.54 20.52
N GLU A 124 -12.56 23.67 21.52
CA GLU A 124 -12.60 24.05 22.94
C GLU A 124 -11.21 24.41 23.46
N GLU A 125 -10.18 23.67 23.08
CA GLU A 125 -8.81 23.95 23.47
C GLU A 125 -8.35 25.30 22.92
N ILE A 126 -8.65 25.61 21.65
CA ILE A 126 -8.37 26.91 21.07
C ILE A 126 -9.10 28.02 21.80
N GLU A 127 -10.39 27.84 22.12
CA GLU A 127 -11.16 28.84 22.88
C GLU A 127 -10.62 29.07 24.30
N ASN A 128 -10.15 28.01 24.98
CA ASN A 128 -9.53 28.10 26.29
C ASN A 128 -8.17 28.82 26.21
N ASN A 129 -7.35 28.50 25.22
CA ASN A 129 -6.07 29.18 24.99
C ASN A 129 -6.27 30.66 24.64
N LEU A 130 -7.26 30.99 23.82
CA LEU A 130 -7.59 32.37 23.50
C LEU A 130 -8.10 33.14 24.73
N ASN A 131 -8.93 32.51 25.59
CA ASN A 131 -9.34 33.12 26.85
C ASN A 131 -8.12 33.45 27.73
N PHE A 132 -7.22 32.48 27.90
CA PHE A 132 -6.03 32.68 28.69
C PHE A 132 -5.11 33.79 28.13
N LEU A 133 -4.85 33.81 26.83
CA LEU A 133 -3.97 34.80 26.24
C LEU A 133 -4.59 36.20 26.18
N VAL A 134 -5.86 36.31 25.83
CA VAL A 134 -6.49 37.61 25.57
C VAL A 134 -7.12 38.19 26.83
N ALA A 135 -7.79 37.36 27.67
CA ALA A 135 -8.49 37.83 28.86
C ALA A 135 -7.54 37.90 30.08
N ASP A 136 -6.76 36.85 30.34
CA ASP A 136 -5.93 36.76 31.55
C ASP A 136 -4.58 37.48 31.34
N ARG A 137 -3.86 37.17 30.24
CA ARG A 137 -2.55 37.79 29.94
C ARG A 137 -2.64 39.15 29.26
N LYS A 138 -3.83 39.56 28.73
CA LYS A 138 -4.05 40.82 28.03
C LYS A 138 -3.13 41.06 26.83
N GLU A 139 -2.75 39.94 26.16
CA GLU A 139 -1.91 40.02 24.95
C GLU A 139 -2.60 40.81 23.85
N LYS A 140 -1.85 41.75 23.22
CA LYS A 140 -2.44 42.66 22.24
C LYS A 140 -2.48 42.08 20.83
N ASN A 141 -1.50 41.31 20.45
CA ASN A 141 -1.37 40.76 19.09
C ASN A 141 -1.36 39.22 19.17
N VAL A 142 -2.50 38.62 18.92
CA VAL A 142 -2.66 37.17 18.89
C VAL A 142 -3.06 36.74 17.47
N THR A 143 -2.29 35.82 16.89
CA THR A 143 -2.57 35.20 15.59
C THR A 143 -2.72 33.70 15.79
N LEU A 144 -3.75 33.12 15.20
CA LEU A 144 -4.04 31.70 15.29
C LEU A 144 -3.49 30.99 14.06
N LEU A 145 -2.44 30.18 14.24
CA LEU A 145 -1.89 29.34 13.17
C LEU A 145 -2.55 27.97 13.24
N VAL A 146 -3.37 27.65 12.26
CA VAL A 146 -4.11 26.41 12.19
C VAL A 146 -4.03 25.80 10.80
N HIS A 147 -4.32 24.51 10.71
CA HIS A 147 -4.43 23.84 9.41
C HIS A 147 -5.58 24.46 8.57
N PRO A 148 -5.45 24.61 7.23
CA PRO A 148 -6.46 25.22 6.37
C PRO A 148 -7.88 24.64 6.51
N TYR A 149 -7.98 23.36 6.84
CA TYR A 149 -9.26 22.70 7.13
C TYR A 149 -9.96 23.30 8.35
N LEU A 150 -9.24 23.58 9.43
CA LEU A 150 -9.79 24.22 10.63
C LEU A 150 -10.10 25.70 10.39
N GLU A 151 -9.28 26.39 9.62
CA GLU A 151 -9.54 27.76 9.20
C GLU A 151 -10.89 27.86 8.49
N SER A 152 -11.15 26.97 7.52
CA SER A 152 -12.43 26.91 6.81
C SER A 152 -13.61 26.63 7.74
N HIS A 153 -13.42 25.79 8.75
CA HIS A 153 -14.43 25.49 9.78
C HIS A 153 -14.75 26.72 10.63
N PHE A 154 -13.75 27.51 11.03
CA PHE A 154 -13.95 28.72 11.84
C PHE A 154 -14.59 29.87 11.05
N LYS A 155 -14.39 29.90 9.73
CA LYS A 155 -14.99 30.91 8.83
C LYS A 155 -16.39 30.51 8.33
N ARG A 156 -16.83 29.27 8.52
CA ARG A 156 -18.10 28.74 8.01
C ARG A 156 -19.30 29.24 8.84
N GLY A 157 -20.39 29.57 8.14
CA GLY A 157 -21.69 29.94 8.72
C GLY A 157 -21.95 31.44 8.76
N LEU A 158 -23.24 31.81 8.90
CA LEU A 158 -23.70 33.21 8.98
C LEU A 158 -23.06 34.00 10.15
N ILE A 159 -22.80 33.30 11.27
CA ILE A 159 -22.07 33.86 12.40
C ILE A 159 -20.85 32.95 12.60
N SER A 160 -19.73 33.30 11.95
CA SER A 160 -18.50 32.54 12.05
C SER A 160 -17.93 32.54 13.48
N LYS A 161 -17.16 31.53 13.86
CA LYS A 161 -16.49 31.51 15.18
C LYS A 161 -15.55 32.71 15.37
N GLN A 162 -14.88 33.17 14.31
CA GLN A 162 -14.08 34.39 14.33
C GLN A 162 -14.89 35.64 14.68
N LEU A 163 -16.12 35.74 14.18
CA LEU A 163 -17.02 36.85 14.49
C LEU A 163 -17.45 36.78 15.96
N LYS A 164 -17.74 35.58 16.51
CA LYS A 164 -18.05 35.39 17.93
C LYS A 164 -16.87 35.80 18.81
N TRP A 165 -15.66 35.46 18.43
CA TRP A 165 -14.45 35.88 19.14
C TRP A 165 -14.24 37.39 19.09
N PHE A 166 -14.50 38.02 17.95
CA PHE A 166 -14.46 39.49 17.84
C PHE A 166 -15.43 40.16 18.82
N PHE A 167 -16.66 39.68 18.91
CA PHE A 167 -17.62 40.27 19.86
C PHE A 167 -17.23 39.99 21.34
N LYS A 168 -16.68 38.83 21.61
CA LYS A 168 -16.28 38.42 22.95
C LYS A 168 -15.03 39.17 23.44
N TYR A 169 -14.00 39.26 22.62
CA TYR A 169 -12.71 39.82 22.99
C TYR A 169 -12.50 41.26 22.51
N LYS A 170 -13.42 41.82 21.75
CA LYS A 170 -13.35 43.14 21.07
C LYS A 170 -12.06 43.31 20.27
N LYS A 171 -11.54 42.24 19.72
CA LYS A 171 -10.33 42.17 18.91
C LYS A 171 -10.52 41.20 17.77
N TRP A 172 -9.99 41.55 16.59
CA TRP A 172 -9.93 40.62 15.46
C TRP A 172 -8.75 39.69 15.64
N ILE A 173 -9.00 38.37 15.61
CA ILE A 173 -7.98 37.32 15.70
C ILE A 173 -7.87 36.71 14.31
N PRO A 174 -6.78 36.98 13.56
CA PRO A 174 -6.55 36.33 12.27
C PRO A 174 -6.25 34.83 12.47
N ALA A 175 -6.82 34.02 11.59
CA ALA A 175 -6.60 32.57 11.51
C ALA A 175 -6.25 32.21 10.07
#